data_f068af55dfd15c731e40c540dfb85926
#
_entry.id   f068af55dfd15c731e40c540dfb85926
#
_cell.length_a   1.000
_cell.length_b   1.000
_cell.length_c   1.000
_cell.angle_alpha   90.00
_cell.angle_beta   90.00
_cell.angle_gamma   90.00
#
_symmetry.space_group_name_H-M   'P 1'
#
loop_
_entity.id
_entity.type
_entity.pdbx_description
1 polymer ?
#
loop_
_entity_poly.entity_id
_entity_poly.type
_entity_poly.pdbx_seq_one_letter_code
_entity_poly.pdbx_strand_id
1 'polypeptide(L)'
;MEIHKLQQLLSEMSLQEKIGQMVQLTGVYFDKEAVLTGVVGEQLPPEWVIQYAGSVLGVIGKEKICDIQSKYMEQHPHHIPLLFMADVIHGCRTIFPIPLGQACSFHPELVSEAASIAASEASSEGLKATFSPMIDVSRDPRWGRMLESFGEDPYVNGVMGEAMVDGYQQKNDEGIAA
;
A
#
# COMPACT_ATOMS: atom_id res chain seq x y z
N MET A 1 -14.45 14.80 -3.38
CA MET A 1 -14.01 16.12 -3.94
C MET A 1 -14.70 16.30 -5.29
N GLU A 2 -15.18 17.49 -5.63
CA GLU A 2 -15.91 17.74 -6.88
C GLU A 2 -14.94 17.75 -8.07
N ILE A 3 -15.32 17.12 -9.18
CA ILE A 3 -14.45 16.96 -10.37
C ILE A 3 -13.87 18.28 -10.87
N HIS A 4 -14.65 19.36 -10.84
CA HIS A 4 -14.17 20.66 -11.31
C HIS A 4 -13.04 21.24 -10.43
N LYS A 5 -13.02 20.96 -9.13
CA LYS A 5 -11.91 21.35 -8.23
C LYS A 5 -10.64 20.58 -8.55
N LEU A 6 -10.76 19.29 -8.89
CA LEU A 6 -9.62 18.50 -9.34
C LEU A 6 -9.06 19.01 -10.67
N GLN A 7 -9.94 19.35 -11.62
CA GLN A 7 -9.52 19.91 -12.90
C GLN A 7 -8.83 21.27 -12.73
N GLN A 8 -9.34 22.11 -11.84
CA GLN A 8 -8.70 23.39 -11.52
C GLN A 8 -7.31 23.16 -10.91
N LEU A 9 -7.18 22.33 -9.86
CA LEU A 9 -5.91 21.97 -9.27
C LEU A 9 -4.91 21.46 -10.32
N LEU A 10 -5.35 20.53 -11.18
CA LEU A 10 -4.53 19.99 -12.24
C LEU A 10 -4.08 21.07 -13.24
N SER A 11 -4.90 22.09 -13.51
CA SER A 11 -4.53 23.20 -14.40
C SER A 11 -3.49 24.14 -13.80
N GLU A 12 -3.45 24.26 -12.48
CA GLU A 12 -2.52 25.09 -11.72
C GLU A 12 -1.15 24.41 -11.52
N MET A 13 -1.09 23.09 -11.59
CA MET A 13 0.14 22.32 -11.41
C MET A 13 1.09 22.42 -12.60
N SER A 14 2.38 22.57 -12.34
CA SER A 14 3.45 22.42 -13.32
C SER A 14 3.59 20.99 -13.84
N LEU A 15 4.34 20.77 -14.91
CA LEU A 15 4.61 19.43 -15.41
C LEU A 15 5.39 18.56 -14.41
N GLN A 16 6.35 19.16 -13.68
CA GLN A 16 7.12 18.43 -12.66
C GLN A 16 6.23 17.98 -11.50
N GLU A 17 5.33 18.83 -11.02
CA GLU A 17 4.36 18.48 -9.98
C GLU A 17 3.44 17.35 -10.43
N LYS A 18 2.93 17.41 -11.66
CA LYS A 18 2.11 16.33 -12.23
C LYS A 18 2.85 15.00 -12.32
N ILE A 19 4.10 15.02 -12.79
CA ILE A 19 4.95 13.82 -12.86
C ILE A 19 5.24 13.31 -11.45
N GLY A 20 5.56 14.19 -10.50
CA GLY A 20 5.84 13.85 -9.12
C GLY A 20 4.67 13.11 -8.47
N GLN A 21 3.42 13.53 -8.71
CA GLN A 21 2.24 12.84 -8.18
C GLN A 21 2.09 11.39 -8.66
N MET A 22 2.73 11.02 -9.76
CA MET A 22 2.76 9.66 -10.28
C MET A 22 3.93 8.83 -9.76
N VAL A 23 4.84 9.44 -8.98
CA VAL A 23 6.03 8.76 -8.44
C VAL A 23 5.74 8.22 -7.04
N GLN A 24 6.10 6.95 -6.84
CA GLN A 24 6.20 6.32 -5.53
C GLN A 24 7.66 6.24 -5.11
N LEU A 25 7.94 6.70 -3.91
CA LEU A 25 9.28 6.61 -3.32
C LEU A 25 9.27 5.63 -2.13
N THR A 26 10.41 5.01 -1.87
CA THR A 26 10.61 4.26 -0.63
C THR A 26 10.73 5.21 0.56
N GLY A 27 10.29 4.76 1.73
CA GLY A 27 10.30 5.54 2.97
C GLY A 27 11.66 6.09 3.38
N VAL A 28 12.78 5.52 2.92
CA VAL A 28 14.14 5.96 3.27
C VAL A 28 14.46 7.40 2.85
N TYR A 29 13.74 7.96 1.89
CA TYR A 29 13.88 9.37 1.51
C TYR A 29 13.20 10.33 2.48
N PHE A 30 12.32 9.83 3.34
CA PHE A 30 11.56 10.61 4.31
C PHE A 30 11.92 10.24 5.76
N ASP A 31 12.29 8.99 5.99
CA ASP A 31 12.71 8.45 7.29
C ASP A 31 13.91 7.51 7.13
N LYS A 32 15.03 7.84 7.76
CA LYS A 32 16.26 7.03 7.69
C LYS A 32 16.14 5.65 8.33
N GLU A 33 15.13 5.45 9.19
CA GLU A 33 14.82 4.18 9.84
C GLU A 33 13.78 3.35 9.06
N ALA A 34 13.25 3.86 7.96
CA ALA A 34 12.27 3.15 7.15
C ALA A 34 12.88 1.89 6.54
N VAL A 35 12.06 0.84 6.47
CA VAL A 35 12.48 -0.43 5.86
C VAL A 35 12.67 -0.24 4.36
N LEU A 36 13.83 -0.66 3.87
CA LEU A 36 14.14 -0.61 2.46
C LEU A 36 13.42 -1.74 1.74
N THR A 37 12.41 -1.40 0.94
CA THR A 37 11.72 -2.35 0.08
C THR A 37 12.09 -2.10 -1.38
N GLY A 38 12.54 -3.14 -2.06
CA GLY A 38 12.93 -3.07 -3.47
C GLY A 38 14.38 -2.61 -3.70
N VAL A 39 14.70 -2.38 -4.96
CA VAL A 39 16.04 -1.95 -5.40
C VAL A 39 16.11 -0.43 -5.32
N VAL A 40 16.95 0.08 -4.42
CA VAL A 40 17.30 1.50 -4.40
C VAL A 40 18.44 1.69 -5.40
N GLY A 41 18.20 2.54 -6.39
CA GLY A 41 19.25 2.90 -7.34
C GLY A 41 20.43 3.59 -6.66
N GLU A 42 21.62 3.46 -7.22
CA GLU A 42 22.83 4.11 -6.71
C GLU A 42 22.75 5.65 -6.78
N GLN A 43 21.87 6.18 -7.62
CA GLN A 43 21.67 7.62 -7.79
C GLN A 43 20.43 8.09 -7.01
N LEU A 44 20.62 9.10 -6.18
CA LEU A 44 19.50 9.80 -5.54
C LEU A 44 18.61 10.46 -6.61
N PRO A 45 17.29 10.38 -6.47
CA PRO A 45 16.39 11.10 -7.35
C PRO A 45 16.62 12.61 -7.23
N PRO A 46 16.35 13.38 -8.28
CA PRO A 46 16.36 14.84 -8.20
C PRO A 46 15.48 15.35 -7.05
N GLU A 47 15.87 16.43 -6.41
CA GLU A 47 15.17 16.99 -5.24
C GLU A 47 13.68 17.24 -5.50
N TRP A 48 13.33 17.73 -6.70
CA TRP A 48 11.94 17.98 -7.07
C TRP A 48 11.09 16.69 -7.11
N VAL A 49 11.70 15.51 -7.36
CA VAL A 49 11.00 14.23 -7.32
C VAL A 49 10.57 13.90 -5.90
N ILE A 50 11.44 14.17 -4.91
CA ILE A 50 11.11 13.96 -3.49
C ILE A 50 10.05 14.99 -3.05
N GLN A 51 10.21 16.24 -3.50
CA GLN A 51 9.32 17.35 -3.14
C GLN A 51 7.88 17.16 -3.65
N TYR A 52 7.70 16.50 -4.80
CA TYR A 52 6.39 16.35 -5.45
C TYR A 52 5.89 14.91 -5.53
N ALA A 53 6.52 13.97 -4.84
CA ALA A 53 6.11 12.56 -4.83
C ALA A 53 4.65 12.40 -4.40
N GLY A 54 3.90 11.52 -5.08
CA GLY A 54 2.50 11.26 -4.74
C GLY A 54 2.33 10.21 -3.64
N SER A 55 3.31 9.29 -3.48
CA SER A 55 3.18 8.18 -2.55
C SER A 55 4.50 7.71 -1.97
N VAL A 56 4.41 7.06 -0.83
CA VAL A 56 5.54 6.51 -0.08
C VAL A 56 5.24 5.07 0.33
N LEU A 57 6.20 4.18 0.06
CA LEU A 57 6.15 2.77 0.43
C LEU A 57 7.04 2.49 1.64
N GLY A 58 6.51 1.72 2.60
CA GLY A 58 7.31 1.10 3.66
C GLY A 58 7.57 1.97 4.89
N VAL A 59 6.79 3.05 5.09
CA VAL A 59 6.74 3.76 6.38
C VAL A 59 5.54 3.28 7.16
N ILE A 60 5.77 2.80 8.39
CA ILE A 60 4.74 2.35 9.30
C ILE A 60 4.92 3.09 10.63
N GLY A 61 3.81 3.42 11.28
CA GLY A 61 3.77 4.09 12.57
C GLY A 61 3.12 5.46 12.50
N LYS A 62 2.01 5.59 13.24
CA LYS A 62 1.17 6.78 13.24
C LYS A 62 1.94 8.08 13.46
N GLU A 63 2.81 8.10 14.46
CA GLU A 63 3.57 9.31 14.82
C GLU A 63 4.54 9.71 13.69
N LYS A 64 5.27 8.74 13.13
CA LYS A 64 6.18 8.97 12.01
C LYS A 64 5.44 9.48 10.78
N ILE A 65 4.35 8.82 10.41
CA ILE A 65 3.51 9.22 9.26
C ILE A 65 2.96 10.62 9.44
N CYS A 66 2.46 10.97 10.63
CA CYS A 66 1.97 12.31 10.93
C CYS A 66 3.07 13.38 10.81
N ASP A 67 4.27 13.11 11.32
CA ASP A 67 5.40 14.04 11.25
C ASP A 67 5.85 14.25 9.79
N ILE A 68 6.04 13.18 9.03
CA ILE A 68 6.39 13.25 7.60
C ILE A 68 5.31 14.00 6.83
N GLN A 69 4.05 13.65 7.02
CA GLN A 69 2.93 14.27 6.31
C GLN A 69 2.84 15.77 6.57
N SER A 70 2.97 16.18 7.83
CA SER A 70 2.91 17.60 8.20
C SER A 70 4.02 18.40 7.53
N LYS A 71 5.27 17.91 7.62
CA LYS A 71 6.43 18.55 6.99
C LYS A 71 6.31 18.60 5.46
N TYR A 72 5.83 17.50 4.86
CA TYR A 72 5.64 17.42 3.42
C TYR A 72 4.58 18.42 2.93
N MET A 73 3.43 18.46 3.59
CA MET A 73 2.34 19.37 3.21
C MET A 73 2.72 20.86 3.38
N GLU A 74 3.51 21.21 4.38
CA GLU A 74 4.02 22.58 4.55
C GLU A 74 4.88 23.04 3.37
N GLN A 75 5.64 22.13 2.76
CA GLN A 75 6.57 22.42 1.67
C GLN A 75 5.93 22.27 0.29
N HIS A 76 4.85 21.47 0.17
CA HIS A 76 4.20 21.21 -1.11
C HIS A 76 3.32 22.40 -1.52
N PRO A 77 3.51 23.01 -2.73
CA PRO A 77 2.84 24.25 -3.15
C PRO A 77 1.31 24.18 -3.15
N HIS A 78 0.75 22.99 -3.39
CA HIS A 78 -0.69 22.76 -3.38
C HIS A 78 -1.18 22.01 -2.13
N HIS A 79 -0.31 21.77 -1.14
CA HIS A 79 -0.61 21.03 0.09
C HIS A 79 -1.25 19.66 -0.17
N ILE A 80 -0.84 18.99 -1.25
CA ILE A 80 -1.32 17.64 -1.58
C ILE A 80 -0.63 16.65 -0.63
N PRO A 81 -1.39 15.81 0.11
CA PRO A 81 -0.80 14.86 1.03
C PRO A 81 -0.15 13.68 0.28
N LEU A 82 0.89 13.09 0.89
CA LEU A 82 1.45 11.81 0.47
C LEU A 82 0.46 10.68 0.73
N LEU A 83 0.40 9.71 -0.18
CA LEU A 83 -0.31 8.45 0.03
C LEU A 83 0.67 7.42 0.62
N PHE A 84 0.47 7.04 1.88
CA PHE A 84 1.30 6.03 2.53
C PHE A 84 0.77 4.63 2.25
N MET A 85 1.68 3.76 1.82
CA MET A 85 1.40 2.40 1.41
C MET A 85 2.37 1.41 2.04
N ALA A 86 1.95 0.17 2.22
CA ALA A 86 2.82 -0.93 2.61
C ALA A 86 2.26 -2.27 2.12
N ASP A 87 3.10 -3.30 2.09
CA ASP A 87 2.67 -4.67 1.89
C ASP A 87 2.07 -5.20 3.21
N VAL A 88 0.80 -5.54 3.17
CA VAL A 88 0.07 -6.12 4.31
C VAL A 88 -0.42 -7.51 3.89
N ILE A 89 0.53 -8.39 3.53
CA ILE A 89 0.25 -9.65 2.82
C ILE A 89 -0.55 -10.62 3.69
N HIS A 90 -0.20 -10.74 4.98
CA HIS A 90 -0.88 -11.63 5.91
C HIS A 90 -0.94 -11.07 7.33
N GLY A 91 -1.16 -9.78 7.45
CA GLY A 91 -1.29 -9.06 8.72
C GLY A 91 -0.43 -7.80 8.78
N CYS A 92 -0.72 -6.94 9.75
CA CYS A 92 0.04 -5.71 10.02
C CYS A 92 0.74 -5.81 11.38
N ARG A 93 0.00 -5.78 12.49
CA ARG A 93 0.49 -6.07 13.85
C ARG A 93 0.20 -7.51 14.24
N THR A 94 -1.03 -7.95 14.00
CA THR A 94 -1.42 -9.35 14.12
C THR A 94 -0.97 -10.09 12.86
N ILE A 95 -0.15 -11.13 13.06
CA ILE A 95 0.37 -11.94 11.96
C ILE A 95 -0.51 -13.18 11.80
N PHE A 96 -1.14 -13.28 10.64
CA PHE A 96 -1.95 -14.43 10.23
C PHE A 96 -1.11 -15.45 9.45
N PRO A 97 -1.61 -16.67 9.21
CA PRO A 97 -0.95 -17.60 8.30
C PRO A 97 -0.67 -16.97 6.93
N ILE A 98 0.40 -17.39 6.27
CA ILE A 98 0.70 -16.98 4.90
C ILE A 98 -0.47 -17.32 3.96
N PRO A 99 -0.68 -16.60 2.85
CA PRO A 99 -1.82 -16.83 1.95
C PRO A 99 -1.99 -18.28 1.50
N LEU A 100 -0.89 -18.97 1.19
CA LEU A 100 -0.93 -20.40 0.87
C LEU A 100 -1.50 -21.23 2.04
N GLY A 101 -1.15 -20.90 3.28
CA GLY A 101 -1.70 -21.54 4.48
C GLY A 101 -3.17 -21.20 4.70
N GLN A 102 -3.57 -19.96 4.44
CA GLN A 102 -4.97 -19.54 4.49
C GLN A 102 -5.81 -20.29 3.46
N ALA A 103 -5.30 -20.47 2.24
CA ALA A 103 -5.97 -21.24 1.18
C ALA A 103 -6.23 -22.70 1.59
N CYS A 104 -5.35 -23.32 2.37
CA CYS A 104 -5.53 -24.69 2.87
C CYS A 104 -6.74 -24.84 3.81
N SER A 105 -7.31 -23.74 4.32
CA SER A 105 -8.55 -23.79 5.10
C SER A 105 -9.78 -24.05 4.23
N PHE A 106 -9.73 -23.71 2.94
CA PHE A 106 -10.88 -23.65 2.03
C PHE A 106 -12.06 -22.83 2.59
N HIS A 107 -11.75 -21.79 3.39
CA HIS A 107 -12.72 -21.00 4.13
C HIS A 107 -12.53 -19.49 3.83
N PRO A 108 -13.15 -18.96 2.75
CA PRO A 108 -12.97 -17.55 2.35
C PRO A 108 -13.33 -16.53 3.44
N GLU A 109 -14.31 -16.86 4.28
CA GLU A 109 -14.75 -15.97 5.36
C GLU A 109 -13.65 -15.72 6.38
N LEU A 110 -12.80 -16.70 6.68
CA LEU A 110 -11.64 -16.53 7.56
C LEU A 110 -10.58 -15.62 6.93
N VAL A 111 -10.43 -15.71 5.61
CA VAL A 111 -9.52 -14.85 4.85
C VAL A 111 -10.00 -13.39 4.90
N SER A 112 -11.29 -13.17 4.68
CA SER A 112 -11.91 -11.85 4.76
C SER A 112 -11.81 -11.25 6.17
N GLU A 113 -12.05 -12.05 7.22
CA GLU A 113 -11.93 -11.60 8.61
C GLU A 113 -10.47 -11.22 8.95
N ALA A 114 -9.49 -12.03 8.57
CA ALA A 114 -8.08 -11.76 8.77
C ALA A 114 -7.65 -10.47 8.04
N ALA A 115 -8.09 -10.28 6.80
CA ALA A 115 -7.82 -9.07 6.02
C ALA A 115 -8.47 -7.82 6.64
N SER A 116 -9.69 -7.95 7.17
CA SER A 116 -10.40 -6.88 7.87
C SER A 116 -9.66 -6.40 9.11
N ILE A 117 -9.15 -7.33 9.93
CA ILE A 117 -8.33 -7.00 11.11
C ILE A 117 -7.03 -6.33 10.67
N ALA A 118 -6.36 -6.88 9.67
CA ALA A 118 -5.12 -6.30 9.14
C ALA A 118 -5.33 -4.89 8.58
N ALA A 119 -6.45 -4.63 7.90
CA ALA A 119 -6.82 -3.32 7.39
C ALA A 119 -7.05 -2.30 8.51
N SER A 120 -7.81 -2.67 9.55
CA SER A 120 -8.04 -1.80 10.71
C SER A 120 -6.74 -1.43 11.42
N GLU A 121 -5.84 -2.40 11.61
CA GLU A 121 -4.52 -2.16 12.17
C GLU A 121 -3.68 -1.24 11.28
N ALA A 122 -3.60 -1.51 9.97
CA ALA A 122 -2.85 -0.73 9.00
C ALA A 122 -3.39 0.71 8.89
N SER A 123 -4.71 0.88 8.83
CA SER A 123 -5.36 2.19 8.81
C SER A 123 -5.05 2.99 10.08
N SER A 124 -5.04 2.35 11.25
CA SER A 124 -4.69 2.98 12.53
C SER A 124 -3.23 3.46 12.58
N GLU A 125 -2.34 2.82 11.83
CA GLU A 125 -0.94 3.22 11.65
C GLU A 125 -0.75 4.34 10.61
N GLY A 126 -1.81 4.72 9.88
CA GLY A 126 -1.78 5.79 8.88
C GLY A 126 -1.65 5.31 7.43
N LEU A 127 -1.60 4.01 7.19
CA LEU A 127 -1.59 3.44 5.84
C LEU A 127 -2.95 3.60 5.17
N LYS A 128 -2.95 3.84 3.85
CA LYS A 128 -4.17 4.05 3.06
C LYS A 128 -4.31 3.07 1.90
N ALA A 129 -3.25 2.37 1.55
CA ALA A 129 -3.27 1.34 0.51
C ALA A 129 -2.28 0.22 0.82
N THR A 130 -2.58 -0.96 0.29
CA THR A 130 -1.71 -2.13 0.28
C THR A 130 -1.58 -2.68 -1.13
N PHE A 131 -0.51 -3.45 -1.38
CA PHE A 131 -0.31 -4.20 -2.63
C PHE A 131 -0.75 -5.66 -2.50
N SER A 132 -1.46 -5.99 -1.45
CA SER A 132 -2.09 -7.30 -1.23
C SER A 132 -3.54 -7.26 -1.71
N PRO A 133 -4.12 -8.40 -2.15
CA PRO A 133 -3.53 -9.73 -2.20
C PRO A 133 -2.62 -9.97 -3.41
N MET A 134 -1.72 -10.94 -3.27
CA MET A 134 -0.97 -11.52 -4.37
C MET A 134 -1.82 -12.66 -4.98
N ILE A 135 -2.27 -12.46 -6.23
CA ILE A 135 -3.21 -13.39 -6.90
C ILE A 135 -2.60 -14.12 -8.10
N ASP A 136 -1.28 -14.19 -8.15
CA ASP A 136 -0.57 -14.99 -9.14
C ASP A 136 -0.85 -16.48 -8.94
N VAL A 137 -1.13 -17.20 -10.03
CA VAL A 137 -1.34 -18.66 -10.00
C VAL A 137 0.02 -19.36 -9.94
N SER A 138 0.40 -19.83 -8.76
CA SER A 138 1.72 -20.41 -8.50
C SER A 138 1.76 -21.89 -8.86
N ARG A 139 2.35 -22.25 -10.01
CA ARG A 139 2.45 -23.64 -10.50
C ARG A 139 3.82 -24.28 -10.26
N ASP A 140 4.86 -23.49 -10.03
CA ASP A 140 6.22 -23.99 -9.84
C ASP A 140 6.72 -23.61 -8.43
N PRO A 141 6.97 -24.62 -7.56
CA PRO A 141 7.42 -24.39 -6.19
C PRO A 141 8.81 -23.73 -6.07
N ARG A 142 9.55 -23.60 -7.18
CA ARG A 142 10.83 -22.88 -7.22
C ARG A 142 10.66 -21.37 -7.28
N TRP A 143 9.46 -20.89 -7.56
CA TRP A 143 9.20 -19.44 -7.59
C TRP A 143 9.26 -18.86 -6.17
N GLY A 144 10.10 -17.85 -5.97
CA GLY A 144 10.43 -17.32 -4.64
C GLY A 144 9.26 -16.70 -3.87
N ARG A 145 8.16 -16.31 -4.56
CA ARG A 145 6.97 -15.70 -3.95
C ARG A 145 5.78 -16.66 -3.85
N MET A 146 5.99 -17.96 -4.03
CA MET A 146 4.93 -18.96 -4.02
C MET A 146 4.05 -18.92 -2.76
N LEU A 147 4.66 -18.68 -1.61
CA LEU A 147 3.97 -18.65 -0.32
C LEU A 147 3.05 -17.42 -0.12
N GLU A 148 3.20 -16.40 -0.95
CA GLU A 148 2.39 -15.19 -0.89
C GLU A 148 1.07 -15.29 -1.67
N SER A 149 0.91 -16.31 -2.52
CA SER A 149 -0.31 -16.56 -3.30
C SER A 149 -1.16 -17.67 -2.67
N PHE A 150 -2.38 -17.84 -3.16
CA PHE A 150 -3.30 -18.87 -2.67
C PHE A 150 -3.12 -20.25 -3.34
N GLY A 151 -2.06 -20.43 -4.15
CA GLY A 151 -1.68 -21.73 -4.73
C GLY A 151 -1.82 -21.83 -6.24
N GLU A 152 -1.97 -23.06 -6.73
CA GLU A 152 -1.91 -23.38 -8.16
C GLU A 152 -3.28 -23.38 -8.87
N ASP A 153 -4.36 -23.37 -8.12
CA ASP A 153 -5.71 -23.40 -8.68
C ASP A 153 -6.26 -21.99 -8.90
N PRO A 154 -6.60 -21.60 -10.15
CA PRO A 154 -7.07 -20.25 -10.46
C PRO A 154 -8.43 -19.92 -9.82
N TYR A 155 -9.29 -20.92 -9.59
CA TYR A 155 -10.57 -20.72 -8.94
C TYR A 155 -10.38 -20.41 -7.45
N VAL A 156 -9.54 -21.16 -6.76
CA VAL A 156 -9.20 -20.90 -5.35
C VAL A 156 -8.54 -19.54 -5.20
N ASN A 157 -7.59 -19.18 -6.08
CA ASN A 157 -6.98 -17.86 -6.08
C ASN A 157 -8.02 -16.74 -6.27
N GLY A 158 -8.98 -16.91 -7.17
CA GLY A 158 -10.04 -15.93 -7.40
C GLY A 158 -10.92 -15.74 -6.15
N VAL A 159 -11.44 -16.83 -5.59
CA VAL A 159 -12.34 -16.78 -4.42
C VAL A 159 -11.65 -16.22 -3.18
N MET A 160 -10.42 -16.66 -2.90
CA MET A 160 -9.65 -16.18 -1.74
C MET A 160 -9.18 -14.74 -1.94
N GLY A 161 -8.80 -14.38 -3.16
CA GLY A 161 -8.42 -13.01 -3.52
C GLY A 161 -9.58 -12.03 -3.35
N GLU A 162 -10.78 -12.38 -3.86
CA GLU A 162 -12.00 -11.59 -3.66
C GLU A 162 -12.30 -11.40 -2.17
N ALA A 163 -12.28 -12.47 -1.40
CA ALA A 163 -12.51 -12.42 0.05
C ALA A 163 -11.50 -11.51 0.78
N MET A 164 -10.22 -11.56 0.38
CA MET A 164 -9.18 -10.71 0.97
C MET A 164 -9.39 -9.23 0.60
N VAL A 165 -9.72 -8.91 -0.66
CA VAL A 165 -10.02 -7.55 -1.10
C VAL A 165 -11.24 -6.99 -0.35
N ASP A 166 -12.32 -7.77 -0.23
CA ASP A 166 -13.50 -7.38 0.53
C ASP A 166 -13.16 -7.07 2.00
N GLY A 167 -12.29 -7.87 2.60
CA GLY A 167 -11.79 -7.64 3.95
C GLY A 167 -10.98 -6.35 4.09
N TYR A 168 -10.06 -6.09 3.15
CA TYR A 168 -9.26 -4.86 3.18
C TYR A 168 -10.09 -3.60 2.93
N GLN A 169 -11.00 -3.64 1.97
CA GLN A 169 -11.77 -2.47 1.54
C GLN A 169 -12.98 -2.18 2.41
N GLN A 170 -13.19 -2.83 3.49
CA GLN A 170 -14.32 -2.70 4.42
C GLN A 170 -15.29 -1.55 4.10
N LYS A 171 -16.56 -1.71 4.40
CA LYS A 171 -17.61 -0.68 4.14
C LYS A 171 -17.55 0.53 5.08
N ASN A 172 -16.60 0.55 6.01
CA ASN A 172 -16.40 1.63 6.99
C ASN A 172 -15.07 2.37 6.68
N ASP A 173 -14.84 3.47 7.40
CA ASP A 173 -13.61 4.30 7.23
C ASP A 173 -12.32 3.62 7.75
N GLU A 174 -12.39 2.38 8.22
CA GLU A 174 -11.26 1.61 8.76
C GLU A 174 -10.57 0.75 7.70
N GLY A 175 -11.16 0.65 6.49
CA GLY A 175 -10.58 -0.07 5.37
C GLY A 175 -9.41 0.66 4.73
N ILE A 176 -8.62 -0.10 3.95
CA ILE A 176 -7.56 0.43 3.09
C ILE A 176 -7.78 -0.03 1.65
N ALA A 177 -7.28 0.72 0.68
CA ALA A 177 -7.31 0.31 -0.72
C ALA A 177 -6.40 -0.92 -0.94
N ALA A 178 -6.87 -1.88 -1.75
CA ALA A 178 -6.17 -3.12 -2.10
C ALA A 178 -6.19 -3.32 -3.61
#